data_531652ba81eb0328526e89069acd5d08
#
_entry.id   531652ba81eb0328526e89069acd5d08
#
_cell.length_a   1.000
_cell.length_b   1.000
_cell.length_c   1.000
_cell.angle_alpha   90.00
_cell.angle_beta   90.00
_cell.angle_gamma   90.00
#
_symmetry.space_group_name_H-M   'P 1'
#
loop_
_entity.id
_entity.type
_entity.pdbx_description
1 polymer ?
#
loop_
_entity_poly.entity_id
_entity_poly.type
_entity_poly.pdbx_seq_one_letter_code
_entity_poly.pdbx_strand_id
1 'polypeptide(L)'
;MTRPQISSVTRLIALAALASLALSGAASAAAVDPEPATFYRDVVPVLQQECQVCHRPNGANLGGMVAPMALTTYEETRPWARSIARQVASRAMPPWDAAPEHNGVFANERTLTQEQIDLLVNWAESGAPAGNPADAPEPVEWPSSDGWLIGEPDLVLQFDEPYFVEDDVEDLYIYFQTTVTEEMIPEDRYVKAIEFRPGSPAVHHIIVPGLGGIAPGNDPVIHEDGMADVLKAGRNLRWQMHYHKEPGPGTGSWDQSSVALKFYDKDEEVKYEVFNADLGKYDFVVPPGDSDYTIQTEWTFPSDSEIVGYLPHMHLRGKAAKYEAYYPDGSHEVLLDVPNYDFNWQTTYKYKDRKKVAAGTRVVLTTVFDNSEDNPANPDPTAAVRWGEPTTDEMSFGFMSYINEENKGRGAFQGGGQGIDVTAIVALSDDSRDGKMQLEEAPGGIKQYFEMMDQNKDGAVDMEEAKAANAFLEQMAEQREKAAAAGAAGGE
;
A
#
# COMPACT_ATOMS: atom_id res chain seq x y z
N MET A 1 57.19 -22.00 53.83
CA MET A 1 57.67 -21.62 55.14
C MET A 1 56.64 -20.70 55.76
N THR A 2 56.09 -21.22 56.82
CA THR A 2 55.65 -20.77 58.13
C THR A 2 54.36 -19.94 58.16
N ARG A 3 53.32 -20.65 58.62
CA ARG A 3 52.28 -20.16 59.56
C ARG A 3 52.91 -19.67 60.83
N PRO A 4 52.29 -18.90 61.72
CA PRO A 4 51.24 -19.34 62.63
C PRO A 4 50.15 -18.27 62.90
N GLN A 5 48.94 -18.63 63.24
CA GLN A 5 48.26 -19.11 64.41
C GLN A 5 47.97 -18.11 65.52
N ILE A 6 46.68 -18.10 65.93
CA ILE A 6 46.05 -18.09 67.25
C ILE A 6 45.74 -16.72 67.84
N SER A 7 44.63 -16.38 68.50
CA SER A 7 43.67 -17.17 69.33
C SER A 7 42.45 -16.30 69.73
N SER A 8 41.34 -16.97 69.85
CA SER A 8 40.31 -16.96 70.88
C SER A 8 40.33 -15.88 71.97
N VAL A 9 39.19 -15.33 72.38
CA VAL A 9 38.57 -15.54 73.72
C VAL A 9 37.14 -14.96 73.77
N THR A 10 36.19 -15.78 73.98
CA THR A 10 34.90 -15.80 74.60
C THR A 10 34.59 -14.70 75.63
N ARG A 11 33.34 -14.15 75.62
CA ARG A 11 32.49 -14.13 76.84
C ARG A 11 31.03 -13.80 76.52
N LEU A 12 30.16 -14.68 76.99
CA LEU A 12 28.70 -14.56 77.13
C LEU A 12 28.31 -13.34 78.01
N ILE A 13 27.21 -12.70 77.67
CA ILE A 13 26.23 -12.19 78.62
C ILE A 13 24.83 -12.40 78.04
N ALA A 14 24.03 -13.20 78.77
CA ALA A 14 22.61 -13.38 78.50
C ALA A 14 21.81 -12.28 79.18
N LEU A 15 20.85 -11.70 78.47
CA LEU A 15 19.72 -10.95 79.06
C LEU A 15 18.46 -11.29 78.31
N ALA A 16 17.54 -11.92 79.01
CA ALA A 16 16.18 -12.19 78.54
C ALA A 16 15.35 -10.90 78.51
N ALA A 17 14.65 -10.66 77.40
CA ALA A 17 13.55 -9.71 77.38
C ALA A 17 12.41 -10.26 76.54
N LEU A 18 11.22 -10.24 77.09
CA LEU A 18 9.96 -10.82 76.71
C LEU A 18 9.60 -10.56 75.24
N ALA A 19 9.24 -11.61 74.54
CA ALA A 19 8.58 -11.61 73.27
C ALA A 19 7.12 -11.20 73.38
N SER A 20 6.76 -10.05 72.88
CA SER A 20 5.36 -9.70 72.56
C SER A 20 5.08 -10.19 71.14
N LEU A 21 4.37 -11.31 70.99
CA LEU A 21 3.80 -11.76 69.73
C LEU A 21 2.71 -10.79 69.34
N ALA A 22 3.03 -9.83 68.46
CA ALA A 22 2.02 -9.17 67.62
C ALA A 22 1.76 -10.06 66.39
N LEU A 23 0.67 -10.84 66.41
CA LEU A 23 0.13 -11.45 65.20
C LEU A 23 -0.38 -10.28 64.30
N SER A 24 0.46 -9.79 63.42
CA SER A 24 0.04 -9.03 62.26
C SER A 24 -0.58 -10.02 61.28
N GLY A 25 -1.90 -10.19 61.37
CA GLY A 25 -2.67 -10.81 60.31
C GLY A 25 -2.51 -9.97 59.04
N ALA A 26 -1.56 -10.35 58.18
CA ALA A 26 -1.60 -9.93 56.81
C ALA A 26 -2.87 -10.54 56.18
N ALA A 27 -3.96 -9.75 56.14
CA ALA A 27 -5.05 -10.05 55.27
C ALA A 27 -4.47 -10.01 53.83
N SER A 28 -4.18 -11.22 53.32
CA SER A 28 -3.99 -11.38 51.86
C SER A 28 -5.28 -10.90 51.26
N ALA A 29 -5.28 -9.68 50.69
CA ALA A 29 -6.31 -9.29 49.77
C ALA A 29 -6.27 -10.39 48.69
N ALA A 30 -7.25 -11.27 48.66
CA ALA A 30 -7.47 -12.16 47.55
C ALA A 30 -7.51 -11.24 46.33
N ALA A 31 -6.57 -11.44 45.43
CA ALA A 31 -6.67 -10.84 44.10
C ALA A 31 -8.04 -11.28 43.61
N VAL A 32 -8.96 -10.33 43.48
CA VAL A 32 -10.22 -10.57 42.82
C VAL A 32 -9.80 -10.88 41.40
N ASP A 33 -9.99 -12.13 40.95
CA ASP A 33 -9.80 -12.46 39.57
C ASP A 33 -10.59 -11.41 38.73
N PRO A 34 -9.97 -10.75 37.78
CA PRO A 34 -10.66 -9.76 37.01
C PRO A 34 -11.92 -10.40 36.39
N GLU A 35 -13.06 -9.76 36.56
CA GLU A 35 -14.29 -10.27 35.95
C GLU A 35 -14.05 -10.59 34.46
N PRO A 36 -14.53 -11.75 33.98
CA PRO A 36 -14.32 -12.13 32.60
C PRO A 36 -14.84 -11.05 31.65
N ALA A 37 -14.09 -10.79 30.59
CA ALA A 37 -14.51 -9.83 29.58
C ALA A 37 -15.88 -10.20 28.98
N THR A 38 -16.72 -9.22 28.75
CA THR A 38 -18.06 -9.39 28.18
C THR A 38 -18.22 -8.61 26.89
N PHE A 39 -19.14 -9.05 26.03
CA PHE A 39 -19.35 -8.42 24.72
C PHE A 39 -19.70 -6.94 24.85
N TYR A 40 -20.77 -6.62 25.58
CA TYR A 40 -21.31 -5.26 25.59
C TYR A 40 -20.40 -4.26 26.30
N ARG A 41 -19.74 -4.65 27.39
CA ARG A 41 -18.88 -3.75 28.16
C ARG A 41 -17.49 -3.58 27.53
N ASP A 42 -16.88 -4.69 27.05
CA ASP A 42 -15.45 -4.73 26.78
C ASP A 42 -15.14 -4.89 25.28
N VAL A 43 -15.91 -5.75 24.58
CA VAL A 43 -15.62 -6.11 23.17
C VAL A 43 -16.20 -5.08 22.19
N VAL A 44 -17.45 -4.62 22.43
CA VAL A 44 -18.09 -3.63 21.53
C VAL A 44 -17.25 -2.38 21.32
N PRO A 45 -16.65 -1.75 22.36
CA PRO A 45 -15.78 -0.59 22.15
C PRO A 45 -14.64 -0.84 21.15
N VAL A 46 -13.98 -2.00 21.25
CA VAL A 46 -12.90 -2.37 20.33
C VAL A 46 -13.45 -2.61 18.91
N LEU A 47 -14.57 -3.33 18.80
CA LEU A 47 -15.19 -3.58 17.50
C LEU A 47 -15.63 -2.28 16.80
N GLN A 48 -16.20 -1.35 17.52
CA GLN A 48 -16.61 -0.05 16.99
C GLN A 48 -15.45 0.78 16.48
N GLN A 49 -14.33 0.75 17.21
CA GLN A 49 -13.16 1.54 16.89
C GLN A 49 -12.36 0.93 15.73
N GLU A 50 -12.15 -0.40 15.73
CA GLU A 50 -11.12 -1.04 14.91
C GLU A 50 -11.68 -1.97 13.81
N CYS A 51 -12.95 -2.40 13.91
CA CYS A 51 -13.48 -3.46 13.05
C CYS A 51 -14.70 -3.03 12.24
N GLN A 52 -15.65 -2.29 12.83
CA GLN A 52 -16.93 -2.02 12.23
C GLN A 52 -16.88 -1.06 11.03
N VAL A 53 -15.77 -0.36 10.80
CA VAL A 53 -15.59 0.40 9.55
C VAL A 53 -15.79 -0.50 8.33
N CYS A 54 -15.32 -1.76 8.39
CA CYS A 54 -15.50 -2.78 7.36
C CYS A 54 -16.57 -3.80 7.75
N HIS A 55 -16.54 -4.33 8.97
CA HIS A 55 -17.41 -5.42 9.46
C HIS A 55 -18.79 -4.92 9.93
N ARG A 56 -19.58 -4.35 9.03
CA ARG A 56 -20.96 -3.93 9.24
C ARG A 56 -21.77 -4.12 7.95
N PRO A 57 -23.11 -4.10 8.02
CA PRO A 57 -23.93 -4.04 6.81
C PRO A 57 -23.49 -2.83 5.96
N ASN A 58 -23.18 -3.06 4.69
CA ASN A 58 -22.62 -2.05 3.79
C ASN A 58 -21.38 -1.34 4.37
N GLY A 59 -20.44 -2.11 4.89
CA GLY A 59 -19.15 -1.62 5.36
C GLY A 59 -18.27 -1.07 4.23
N ALA A 60 -17.11 -0.54 4.59
CA ALA A 60 -16.18 -0.02 3.60
C ALA A 60 -15.81 -1.09 2.55
N ASN A 61 -15.82 -0.67 1.30
CA ASN A 61 -15.26 -1.43 0.19
C ASN A 61 -13.86 -0.88 -0.07
N LEU A 62 -12.85 -1.63 0.34
CA LEU A 62 -11.45 -1.26 0.18
C LEU A 62 -10.89 -1.95 -1.07
N GLY A 63 -11.03 -1.29 -2.22
CA GLY A 63 -10.54 -1.84 -3.48
C GLY A 63 -11.15 -3.19 -3.86
N GLY A 64 -12.45 -3.38 -3.65
CA GLY A 64 -13.14 -4.65 -3.87
C GLY A 64 -13.18 -5.57 -2.64
N MET A 65 -12.36 -5.31 -1.62
CA MET A 65 -12.37 -6.08 -0.37
C MET A 65 -13.54 -5.65 0.52
N VAL A 66 -14.52 -6.52 0.65
CA VAL A 66 -15.72 -6.34 1.48
C VAL A 66 -15.73 -7.40 2.57
N ALA A 67 -15.92 -6.97 3.81
CA ALA A 67 -15.98 -7.90 4.94
C ALA A 67 -17.16 -8.87 4.79
N PRO A 68 -16.93 -10.20 4.92
CA PRO A 68 -17.95 -11.21 4.64
C PRO A 68 -19.00 -11.36 5.75
N MET A 69 -18.81 -10.67 6.91
CA MET A 69 -19.74 -10.70 8.03
C MET A 69 -19.83 -9.34 8.72
N ALA A 70 -20.96 -9.05 9.31
CA ALA A 70 -21.12 -7.94 10.24
C ALA A 70 -20.70 -8.33 11.67
N LEU A 71 -20.17 -7.36 12.42
CA LEU A 71 -19.79 -7.48 13.84
C LEU A 71 -20.44 -6.35 14.65
N THR A 72 -21.70 -6.04 14.36
CA THR A 72 -22.43 -4.90 14.95
C THR A 72 -23.29 -5.31 16.14
N THR A 73 -23.73 -6.56 16.20
CA THR A 73 -24.54 -7.11 17.28
C THR A 73 -23.87 -8.34 17.90
N TYR A 74 -24.32 -8.71 19.10
CA TYR A 74 -23.85 -9.93 19.77
C TYR A 74 -24.16 -11.19 18.93
N GLU A 75 -25.36 -11.25 18.38
CA GLU A 75 -25.87 -12.37 17.58
C GLU A 75 -25.04 -12.56 16.30
N GLU A 76 -24.63 -11.48 15.68
CA GLU A 76 -23.75 -11.48 14.51
C GLU A 76 -22.30 -11.87 14.87
N THR A 77 -21.79 -11.34 15.98
CA THR A 77 -20.36 -11.47 16.36
C THR A 77 -20.03 -12.81 17.01
N ARG A 78 -20.91 -13.30 17.91
CA ARG A 78 -20.63 -14.49 18.71
C ARG A 78 -20.28 -15.75 17.89
N PRO A 79 -20.94 -16.06 16.76
CA PRO A 79 -20.57 -17.21 15.93
C PRO A 79 -19.12 -17.16 15.44
N TRP A 80 -18.55 -15.97 15.30
CA TRP A 80 -17.20 -15.73 14.79
C TRP A 80 -16.14 -15.59 15.89
N ALA A 81 -16.50 -15.63 17.16
CA ALA A 81 -15.61 -15.34 18.29
C ALA A 81 -14.24 -16.06 18.18
N ARG A 82 -14.25 -17.39 17.89
CA ARG A 82 -13.02 -18.15 17.72
C ARG A 82 -12.20 -17.75 16.49
N SER A 83 -12.87 -17.35 15.42
CA SER A 83 -12.20 -16.84 14.21
C SER A 83 -11.58 -15.49 14.49
N ILE A 84 -12.32 -14.58 15.16
CA ILE A 84 -11.82 -13.26 15.58
C ILE A 84 -10.55 -13.47 16.43
N ALA A 85 -10.61 -14.30 17.50
CA ALA A 85 -9.46 -14.56 18.36
C ALA A 85 -8.23 -15.04 17.56
N ARG A 86 -8.41 -15.96 16.62
CA ARG A 86 -7.32 -16.48 15.79
C ARG A 86 -6.73 -15.41 14.87
N GLN A 87 -7.59 -14.62 14.20
CA GLN A 87 -7.15 -13.61 13.26
C GLN A 87 -6.45 -12.43 13.95
N VAL A 88 -6.94 -11.99 15.10
CA VAL A 88 -6.27 -10.91 15.84
C VAL A 88 -4.96 -11.39 16.50
N ALA A 89 -4.93 -12.63 17.01
CA ALA A 89 -3.71 -13.20 17.59
C ALA A 89 -2.58 -13.38 16.56
N SER A 90 -2.92 -13.74 15.33
CA SER A 90 -1.97 -13.80 14.21
C SER A 90 -1.67 -12.45 13.56
N ARG A 91 -2.36 -11.38 13.98
CA ARG A 91 -2.30 -10.03 13.38
C ARG A 91 -2.72 -9.98 11.91
N ALA A 92 -3.47 -10.98 11.44
CA ALA A 92 -4.06 -10.97 10.10
C ALA A 92 -5.27 -10.02 10.01
N MET A 93 -5.85 -9.63 11.16
CA MET A 93 -6.90 -8.62 11.27
C MET A 93 -6.67 -7.68 12.46
N PRO A 94 -6.85 -6.38 12.24
CA PRO A 94 -7.04 -5.69 10.97
C PRO A 94 -5.84 -5.88 10.03
N PRO A 95 -6.03 -5.85 8.69
CA PRO A 95 -4.92 -6.03 7.74
C PRO A 95 -3.98 -4.82 7.77
N TRP A 96 -2.73 -5.07 8.13
CA TRP A 96 -1.67 -4.07 8.21
C TRP A 96 -0.30 -4.73 8.23
N ASP A 97 0.54 -4.45 7.23
CA ASP A 97 1.77 -5.18 6.99
C ASP A 97 3.04 -4.38 7.28
N ALA A 98 2.93 -3.08 7.65
CA ALA A 98 4.09 -2.32 8.08
C ALA A 98 4.66 -2.88 9.40
N ALA A 99 5.99 -2.93 9.47
CA ALA A 99 6.70 -3.41 10.65
C ALA A 99 6.35 -2.59 11.90
N PRO A 100 6.33 -3.22 13.11
CA PRO A 100 5.93 -2.55 14.35
C PRO A 100 6.74 -1.30 14.70
N GLU A 101 7.94 -1.14 14.17
CA GLU A 101 8.79 0.04 14.32
C GLU A 101 8.14 1.30 13.73
N HIS A 102 7.18 1.12 12.83
CA HIS A 102 6.42 2.21 12.19
C HIS A 102 5.08 2.52 12.89
N ASN A 103 4.75 1.88 14.02
CA ASN A 103 3.51 2.16 14.74
C ASN A 103 3.41 3.63 15.14
N GLY A 104 2.27 4.25 14.84
CA GLY A 104 1.99 5.67 15.09
C GLY A 104 2.53 6.62 14.03
N VAL A 105 3.19 6.12 12.98
CA VAL A 105 3.79 6.91 11.89
C VAL A 105 2.76 7.25 10.80
N PHE A 106 1.87 6.31 10.49
CA PHE A 106 0.92 6.43 9.38
C PHE A 106 -0.47 6.83 9.86
N ALA A 107 -1.14 7.70 9.12
CA ALA A 107 -2.47 8.23 9.46
C ALA A 107 -3.58 7.19 9.32
N ASN A 108 -3.42 6.25 8.40
CA ASN A 108 -4.36 5.18 8.12
C ASN A 108 -3.96 3.83 8.75
N GLU A 109 -3.17 3.88 9.81
CA GLU A 109 -2.74 2.69 10.55
C GLU A 109 -3.93 1.89 11.07
N ARG A 110 -3.87 0.57 10.91
CA ARG A 110 -4.89 -0.40 11.33
C ARG A 110 -4.23 -1.46 12.21
N THR A 111 -3.87 -1.09 13.44
CA THR A 111 -3.23 -2.01 14.38
C THR A 111 -4.04 -2.15 15.66
N LEU A 112 -3.94 -3.30 16.33
CA LEU A 112 -4.46 -3.51 17.67
C LEU A 112 -3.33 -3.45 18.68
N THR A 113 -3.61 -2.84 19.83
CA THR A 113 -2.70 -2.98 20.97
C THR A 113 -2.72 -4.41 21.50
N GLN A 114 -1.67 -4.80 22.23
CA GLN A 114 -1.63 -6.16 22.82
C GLN A 114 -2.79 -6.38 23.80
N GLU A 115 -3.19 -5.34 24.55
CA GLU A 115 -4.33 -5.38 25.45
C GLU A 115 -5.65 -5.64 24.72
N GLN A 116 -5.85 -5.04 23.53
CA GLN A 116 -7.04 -5.29 22.72
C GLN A 116 -7.03 -6.72 22.16
N ILE A 117 -5.88 -7.21 21.72
CA ILE A 117 -5.73 -8.60 21.26
C ILE A 117 -6.05 -9.56 22.39
N ASP A 118 -5.41 -9.40 23.55
CA ASP A 118 -5.60 -10.25 24.72
C ASP A 118 -7.07 -10.24 25.20
N LEU A 119 -7.73 -9.08 25.16
CA LEU A 119 -9.13 -8.93 25.48
C LEU A 119 -10.03 -9.79 24.56
N LEU A 120 -9.85 -9.67 23.24
CA LEU A 120 -10.66 -10.38 22.25
C LEU A 120 -10.41 -11.90 22.32
N VAL A 121 -9.16 -12.32 22.52
CA VAL A 121 -8.78 -13.73 22.69
C VAL A 121 -9.41 -14.30 23.95
N ASN A 122 -9.22 -13.65 25.09
CA ASN A 122 -9.74 -14.11 26.40
C ASN A 122 -11.28 -14.14 26.40
N TRP A 123 -11.94 -13.17 25.77
CA TRP A 123 -13.39 -13.19 25.61
C TRP A 123 -13.86 -14.42 24.82
N ALA A 124 -13.23 -14.71 23.70
CA ALA A 124 -13.59 -15.87 22.88
C ALA A 124 -13.34 -17.20 23.62
N GLU A 125 -12.19 -17.34 24.32
CA GLU A 125 -11.81 -18.54 25.06
C GLU A 125 -12.71 -18.78 26.29
N SER A 126 -13.22 -17.72 26.93
CA SER A 126 -14.18 -17.82 28.05
C SER A 126 -15.62 -18.14 27.61
N GLY A 127 -15.83 -18.46 26.34
CA GLY A 127 -17.14 -18.84 25.79
C GLY A 127 -17.96 -17.69 25.22
N ALA A 128 -17.32 -16.55 25.02
CA ALA A 128 -17.89 -15.34 24.43
C ALA A 128 -19.17 -14.85 25.13
N PRO A 129 -19.11 -14.52 26.45
CA PRO A 129 -20.28 -14.08 27.21
C PRO A 129 -20.80 -12.72 26.70
N ALA A 130 -22.13 -12.58 26.67
CA ALA A 130 -22.79 -11.33 26.25
C ALA A 130 -22.57 -10.17 27.24
N GLY A 131 -22.70 -10.44 28.53
CA GLY A 131 -22.77 -9.38 29.54
C GLY A 131 -24.15 -8.71 29.58
N ASN A 132 -24.20 -7.53 30.19
CA ASN A 132 -25.43 -6.75 30.28
C ASN A 132 -25.53 -5.77 29.09
N PRO A 133 -26.61 -5.79 28.28
CA PRO A 133 -26.79 -4.84 27.17
C PRO A 133 -26.75 -3.37 27.57
N ALA A 134 -27.06 -3.05 28.81
CA ALA A 134 -27.00 -1.66 29.31
C ALA A 134 -25.57 -1.10 29.45
N ASP A 135 -24.55 -1.99 29.39
CA ASP A 135 -23.15 -1.59 29.45
C ASP A 135 -22.57 -1.25 28.08
N ALA A 136 -23.35 -1.44 27.00
CA ALA A 136 -22.90 -1.12 25.63
C ALA A 136 -22.68 0.39 25.48
N PRO A 137 -21.63 0.81 24.76
CA PRO A 137 -21.51 2.20 24.32
C PRO A 137 -22.63 2.55 23.33
N GLU A 138 -22.84 3.84 23.11
CA GLU A 138 -23.75 4.30 22.06
C GLU A 138 -23.32 3.73 20.69
N PRO A 139 -24.26 3.31 19.84
CA PRO A 139 -23.94 2.85 18.49
C PRO A 139 -23.24 3.95 17.69
N VAL A 140 -22.27 3.56 16.85
CA VAL A 140 -21.63 4.46 15.90
C VAL A 140 -22.61 4.79 14.77
N GLU A 141 -22.81 6.06 14.50
CA GLU A 141 -23.54 6.51 13.30
C GLU A 141 -22.58 6.48 12.11
N TRP A 142 -22.80 5.51 11.23
CA TRP A 142 -22.04 5.39 10.00
C TRP A 142 -22.71 6.21 8.89
N PRO A 143 -21.92 6.77 7.92
CA PRO A 143 -22.49 7.34 6.71
C PRO A 143 -23.43 6.34 6.03
N SER A 144 -24.44 6.85 5.29
CA SER A 144 -25.40 5.99 4.60
C SER A 144 -24.64 5.04 3.66
N SER A 145 -25.08 3.78 3.61
CA SER A 145 -24.41 2.69 2.90
C SER A 145 -24.29 2.90 1.39
N ASP A 146 -25.14 3.75 0.83
CA ASP A 146 -25.12 4.08 -0.60
C ASP A 146 -24.18 5.26 -0.89
N GLY A 147 -23.61 5.88 0.19
CA GLY A 147 -22.71 7.01 0.09
C GLY A 147 -21.29 6.61 -0.26
N TRP A 148 -20.63 7.49 -1.00
CA TRP A 148 -19.19 7.44 -1.21
C TRP A 148 -18.47 7.78 0.10
N LEU A 149 -17.32 7.14 0.35
CA LEU A 149 -16.49 7.44 1.53
C LEU A 149 -15.93 8.87 1.48
N ILE A 150 -15.78 9.43 0.28
CA ILE A 150 -15.40 10.83 0.04
C ILE A 150 -16.54 11.83 0.22
N GLY A 151 -17.72 11.37 0.63
CA GLY A 151 -18.96 12.16 0.70
C GLY A 151 -19.65 12.29 -0.66
N GLU A 152 -20.56 13.28 -0.82
CA GLU A 152 -21.24 13.53 -2.09
C GLU A 152 -20.24 13.95 -3.16
N PRO A 153 -20.06 13.17 -4.26
CA PRO A 153 -19.11 13.52 -5.31
C PRO A 153 -19.64 14.64 -6.20
N ASP A 154 -18.72 15.42 -6.76
CA ASP A 154 -19.06 16.46 -7.76
C ASP A 154 -19.12 15.88 -9.18
N LEU A 155 -18.41 14.78 -9.42
CA LEU A 155 -18.39 14.08 -10.71
C LEU A 155 -18.19 12.57 -10.49
N VAL A 156 -18.99 11.77 -11.20
CA VAL A 156 -18.78 10.32 -11.29
C VAL A 156 -18.54 9.96 -12.74
N LEU A 157 -17.44 9.26 -13.01
CA LEU A 157 -17.08 8.77 -14.34
C LEU A 157 -17.16 7.24 -14.35
N GLN A 158 -17.57 6.70 -15.51
CA GLN A 158 -17.63 5.27 -15.80
C GLN A 158 -17.17 5.09 -17.25
N PHE A 159 -16.79 3.88 -17.65
CA PHE A 159 -16.70 3.56 -19.07
C PHE A 159 -18.10 3.39 -19.67
N ASP A 160 -18.23 3.64 -20.99
CA ASP A 160 -19.50 3.95 -21.66
C ASP A 160 -20.54 2.81 -21.56
N GLU A 161 -20.11 1.55 -21.68
CA GLU A 161 -21.00 0.39 -21.66
C GLU A 161 -20.55 -0.67 -20.65
N PRO A 162 -21.49 -1.32 -19.93
CA PRO A 162 -21.17 -2.43 -19.05
C PRO A 162 -20.44 -3.55 -19.80
N TYR A 163 -19.44 -4.15 -19.17
CA TYR A 163 -18.67 -5.27 -19.71
C TYR A 163 -19.07 -6.56 -19.01
N PHE A 164 -19.28 -7.63 -19.76
CA PHE A 164 -19.56 -8.95 -19.19
C PHE A 164 -18.26 -9.76 -19.10
N VAL A 165 -17.85 -10.07 -17.87
CA VAL A 165 -16.72 -10.96 -17.58
C VAL A 165 -17.23 -12.39 -17.70
N GLU A 166 -16.74 -13.14 -18.69
CA GLU A 166 -17.23 -14.49 -19.02
C GLU A 166 -16.92 -15.52 -17.92
N ASP A 167 -17.64 -16.65 -17.95
CA ASP A 167 -17.54 -17.74 -16.97
C ASP A 167 -16.15 -18.37 -16.91
N ASP A 168 -15.44 -18.43 -18.03
CA ASP A 168 -14.13 -19.07 -18.21
C ASP A 168 -12.94 -18.16 -17.95
N VAL A 169 -13.17 -16.88 -17.64
CA VAL A 169 -12.12 -15.95 -17.27
C VAL A 169 -11.56 -16.31 -15.90
N GLU A 170 -10.25 -16.49 -15.82
CA GLU A 170 -9.46 -16.57 -14.58
C GLU A 170 -8.70 -15.28 -14.35
N ASP A 171 -8.01 -14.77 -15.36
CA ASP A 171 -7.19 -13.55 -15.32
C ASP A 171 -7.32 -12.80 -16.65
N LEU A 172 -7.77 -11.54 -16.62
CA LEU A 172 -8.03 -10.74 -17.81
C LEU A 172 -7.70 -9.28 -17.62
N TYR A 173 -6.84 -8.75 -18.49
CA TYR A 173 -6.60 -7.31 -18.64
C TYR A 173 -7.34 -6.78 -19.85
N ILE A 174 -8.11 -5.71 -19.66
CA ILE A 174 -8.84 -5.03 -20.75
C ILE A 174 -8.81 -3.52 -20.53
N TYR A 175 -8.88 -2.77 -21.63
CA TYR A 175 -8.78 -1.33 -21.59
C TYR A 175 -10.05 -0.67 -22.12
N PHE A 176 -10.57 0.29 -21.37
CA PHE A 176 -11.67 1.16 -21.80
C PHE A 176 -11.22 2.60 -21.85
N GLN A 177 -12.05 3.46 -22.42
CA GLN A 177 -11.80 4.89 -22.51
C GLN A 177 -13.04 5.68 -22.10
N THR A 178 -12.81 6.83 -21.47
CA THR A 178 -13.85 7.80 -21.14
C THR A 178 -13.28 9.19 -21.41
N THR A 179 -14.02 10.01 -22.14
CA THR A 179 -13.61 11.41 -22.38
C THR A 179 -14.26 12.31 -21.34
N VAL A 180 -13.45 13.07 -20.63
CA VAL A 180 -13.90 14.15 -19.74
C VAL A 180 -14.26 15.35 -20.61
N THR A 181 -15.55 15.48 -20.93
CA THR A 181 -16.01 16.53 -21.85
C THR A 181 -16.05 17.90 -21.18
N GLU A 182 -16.01 18.97 -21.99
CA GLU A 182 -16.19 20.35 -21.50
C GLU A 182 -17.59 20.59 -20.90
N GLU A 183 -18.58 19.74 -21.22
CA GLU A 183 -19.89 19.76 -20.59
C GLU A 183 -19.83 19.24 -19.16
N MET A 184 -19.01 18.21 -18.89
CA MET A 184 -18.79 17.66 -17.54
C MET A 184 -18.00 18.64 -16.67
N ILE A 185 -16.87 19.14 -17.19
CA ILE A 185 -16.04 20.18 -16.57
C ILE A 185 -15.60 21.20 -17.63
N PRO A 186 -16.03 22.47 -17.55
CA PRO A 186 -15.70 23.49 -18.56
C PRO A 186 -14.27 24.02 -18.48
N GLU A 187 -13.54 23.71 -17.41
CA GLU A 187 -12.17 24.13 -17.14
C GLU A 187 -11.46 23.07 -16.30
N ASP A 188 -10.13 23.09 -16.22
CA ASP A 188 -9.35 22.21 -15.36
C ASP A 188 -9.81 22.36 -13.90
N ARG A 189 -9.88 21.25 -13.16
CA ARG A 189 -10.34 21.21 -11.78
C ARG A 189 -9.29 20.61 -10.86
N TYR A 190 -9.13 21.21 -9.69
CA TYR A 190 -8.40 20.63 -8.58
C TYR A 190 -9.27 19.58 -7.90
N VAL A 191 -8.72 18.36 -7.76
CA VAL A 191 -9.38 17.19 -7.18
C VAL A 191 -8.93 17.03 -5.73
N LYS A 192 -9.88 17.13 -4.81
CA LYS A 192 -9.69 17.00 -3.36
C LYS A 192 -9.72 15.55 -2.90
N ALA A 193 -10.57 14.74 -3.55
CA ALA A 193 -10.67 13.33 -3.22
C ALA A 193 -11.09 12.48 -4.43
N ILE A 194 -10.65 11.22 -4.43
CA ILE A 194 -10.90 10.23 -5.49
C ILE A 194 -11.29 8.91 -4.82
N GLU A 195 -12.41 8.34 -5.23
CA GLU A 195 -12.83 7.00 -4.82
C GLU A 195 -13.17 6.16 -6.04
N PHE A 196 -12.45 5.08 -6.24
CA PHE A 196 -12.80 4.06 -7.23
C PHE A 196 -13.77 3.05 -6.61
N ARG A 197 -14.73 2.61 -7.41
CA ARG A 197 -15.69 1.61 -6.97
C ARG A 197 -15.82 0.51 -8.02
N PRO A 198 -15.33 -0.70 -7.71
CA PRO A 198 -15.56 -1.89 -8.54
C PRO A 198 -17.05 -2.13 -8.78
N GLY A 199 -17.44 -2.39 -10.02
CA GLY A 199 -18.82 -2.69 -10.40
C GLY A 199 -19.18 -4.17 -10.24
N SER A 200 -18.16 -5.04 -10.12
CA SER A 200 -18.35 -6.48 -9.88
C SER A 200 -17.27 -7.05 -8.94
N PRO A 201 -17.55 -8.20 -8.30
CA PRO A 201 -16.55 -8.91 -7.48
C PRO A 201 -15.35 -9.47 -8.28
N ALA A 202 -15.46 -9.55 -9.60
CA ALA A 202 -14.37 -10.00 -10.46
C ALA A 202 -13.28 -8.94 -10.66
N VAL A 203 -13.53 -7.68 -10.33
CA VAL A 203 -12.54 -6.62 -10.47
C VAL A 203 -11.48 -6.76 -9.39
N HIS A 204 -10.24 -7.03 -9.82
CA HIS A 204 -9.08 -7.08 -8.93
C HIS A 204 -8.45 -5.70 -8.74
N HIS A 205 -8.16 -4.98 -9.84
CA HIS A 205 -7.73 -3.59 -9.76
C HIS A 205 -8.27 -2.73 -10.91
N ILE A 206 -8.25 -1.42 -10.69
CA ILE A 206 -8.57 -0.40 -11.66
C ILE A 206 -7.42 0.60 -11.67
N ILE A 207 -6.85 0.91 -12.83
CA ILE A 207 -5.86 1.97 -12.99
C ILE A 207 -6.34 2.95 -14.05
N VAL A 208 -6.38 4.23 -13.69
CA VAL A 208 -6.71 5.33 -14.62
C VAL A 208 -5.58 6.35 -14.55
N PRO A 209 -4.60 6.29 -15.48
CA PRO A 209 -3.46 7.18 -15.48
C PRO A 209 -3.88 8.65 -15.38
N GLY A 210 -3.35 9.34 -14.38
CA GLY A 210 -3.66 10.74 -14.05
C GLY A 210 -4.87 10.96 -13.14
N LEU A 211 -5.51 9.87 -12.67
CA LEU A 211 -6.42 9.87 -11.53
C LEU A 211 -5.94 8.90 -10.45
N GLY A 212 -4.97 8.03 -10.77
CA GLY A 212 -4.51 6.99 -9.87
C GLY A 212 -5.17 5.65 -10.18
N GLY A 213 -5.40 4.86 -9.13
CA GLY A 213 -6.02 3.55 -9.25
C GLY A 213 -6.43 3.00 -7.90
N ILE A 214 -6.96 1.79 -7.92
CA ILE A 214 -7.32 1.04 -6.72
C ILE A 214 -6.94 -0.43 -6.91
N ALA A 215 -6.38 -1.01 -5.87
CA ALA A 215 -6.11 -2.44 -5.73
C ALA A 215 -6.73 -2.95 -4.42
N PRO A 216 -6.85 -4.28 -4.21
CA PRO A 216 -7.39 -4.82 -2.98
C PRO A 216 -6.73 -4.22 -1.74
N GLY A 217 -7.55 -3.73 -0.80
CA GLY A 217 -7.08 -3.11 0.45
C GLY A 217 -6.83 -1.61 0.40
N ASN A 218 -6.86 -0.96 -0.77
CA ASN A 218 -6.67 0.48 -0.87
C ASN A 218 -7.84 1.29 -0.29
N ASP A 219 -7.50 2.33 0.46
CA ASP A 219 -8.42 3.39 0.85
C ASP A 219 -8.65 4.38 -0.31
N PRO A 220 -9.78 5.10 -0.32
CA PRO A 220 -9.93 6.28 -1.19
C PRO A 220 -8.79 7.27 -0.99
N VAL A 221 -8.44 7.98 -2.06
CA VAL A 221 -7.52 9.10 -1.97
C VAL A 221 -8.29 10.30 -1.43
N ILE A 222 -7.92 10.78 -0.25
CA ILE A 222 -8.41 12.04 0.32
C ILE A 222 -7.18 12.87 0.65
N HIS A 223 -7.03 14.00 -0.03
CA HIS A 223 -5.92 14.92 0.18
C HIS A 223 -6.14 15.76 1.43
N GLU A 224 -5.04 16.12 2.09
CA GLU A 224 -5.05 17.14 3.12
C GLU A 224 -5.44 18.51 2.53
N ASP A 225 -5.95 19.41 3.34
CA ASP A 225 -6.34 20.75 2.89
C ASP A 225 -5.18 21.49 2.20
N GLY A 226 -5.47 22.00 1.02
CA GLY A 226 -4.49 22.69 0.17
C GLY A 226 -3.66 21.78 -0.72
N MET A 227 -3.88 20.47 -0.74
CA MET A 227 -3.25 19.51 -1.64
C MET A 227 -4.27 18.97 -2.65
N ALA A 228 -3.88 18.79 -3.89
CA ALA A 228 -4.78 18.33 -4.94
C ALA A 228 -4.08 17.54 -6.04
N ASP A 229 -4.82 16.67 -6.71
CA ASP A 229 -4.57 16.25 -8.08
C ASP A 229 -5.22 17.26 -9.06
N VAL A 230 -4.89 17.12 -10.35
CA VAL A 230 -5.46 17.99 -11.40
C VAL A 230 -6.18 17.16 -12.45
N LEU A 231 -7.48 17.37 -12.62
CA LEU A 231 -8.24 16.83 -13.74
C LEU A 231 -8.36 17.90 -14.84
N LYS A 232 -7.82 17.60 -16.02
CA LYS A 232 -7.87 18.50 -17.18
C LYS A 232 -9.15 18.30 -17.98
N ALA A 233 -9.79 19.41 -18.35
CA ALA A 233 -10.91 19.42 -19.27
C ALA A 233 -10.49 18.87 -20.66
N GLY A 234 -11.38 18.14 -21.31
CA GLY A 234 -11.13 17.53 -22.62
C GLY A 234 -10.20 16.32 -22.60
N ARG A 235 -9.77 15.86 -21.42
CA ARG A 235 -8.87 14.73 -21.30
C ARG A 235 -9.57 13.41 -21.65
N ASN A 236 -8.89 12.56 -22.40
CA ASN A 236 -9.28 11.17 -22.58
C ASN A 236 -8.61 10.32 -21.49
N LEU A 237 -9.42 9.62 -20.70
CA LEU A 237 -8.98 8.73 -19.65
C LEU A 237 -8.99 7.30 -20.17
N ARG A 238 -7.87 6.60 -20.02
CA ARG A 238 -7.75 5.17 -20.32
C ARG A 238 -7.90 4.41 -19.02
N TRP A 239 -8.85 3.50 -18.95
CA TRP A 239 -9.05 2.58 -17.84
C TRP A 239 -8.32 1.29 -18.14
N GLN A 240 -7.40 0.87 -17.28
CA GLN A 240 -6.91 -0.49 -17.25
C GLN A 240 -7.74 -1.23 -16.21
N MET A 241 -8.50 -2.22 -16.67
CA MET A 241 -9.29 -3.09 -15.82
C MET A 241 -8.61 -4.44 -15.74
N HIS A 242 -8.35 -4.91 -14.52
CA HIS A 242 -7.88 -6.25 -14.26
C HIS A 242 -9.00 -7.04 -13.56
N TYR A 243 -9.46 -8.08 -14.22
CA TYR A 243 -10.45 -9.02 -13.67
C TYR A 243 -9.73 -10.31 -13.28
N HIS A 244 -9.96 -10.74 -12.04
CA HIS A 244 -9.46 -12.01 -11.52
C HIS A 244 -10.55 -12.72 -10.73
N LYS A 245 -10.85 -13.98 -11.05
CA LYS A 245 -11.85 -14.80 -10.37
C LYS A 245 -11.61 -16.28 -10.60
N GLU A 246 -12.20 -17.14 -9.78
CA GLU A 246 -12.28 -18.57 -10.06
C GLU A 246 -13.15 -18.82 -11.30
N PRO A 247 -12.62 -19.47 -12.35
CA PRO A 247 -13.40 -19.79 -13.54
C PRO A 247 -14.39 -20.91 -13.26
N GLY A 248 -15.58 -20.87 -13.89
CA GLY A 248 -16.56 -21.92 -13.78
C GLY A 248 -17.97 -21.51 -14.17
N PRO A 249 -18.87 -22.47 -14.42
CA PRO A 249 -20.24 -22.19 -14.86
C PRO A 249 -21.01 -21.31 -13.88
N GLY A 250 -21.54 -20.18 -14.35
CA GLY A 250 -22.33 -19.22 -13.56
C GLY A 250 -21.50 -18.27 -12.71
N THR A 251 -20.18 -18.19 -12.93
CA THR A 251 -19.28 -17.22 -12.26
C THR A 251 -19.14 -15.90 -13.05
N GLY A 252 -19.66 -15.83 -14.25
CA GLY A 252 -19.67 -14.60 -15.06
C GLY A 252 -20.47 -13.49 -14.40
N SER A 253 -20.03 -12.26 -14.59
CA SER A 253 -20.66 -11.08 -13.98
C SER A 253 -20.54 -9.85 -14.86
N TRP A 254 -21.56 -9.00 -14.80
CA TRP A 254 -21.51 -7.67 -15.40
C TRP A 254 -20.70 -6.73 -14.52
N ASP A 255 -19.82 -5.96 -15.13
CA ASP A 255 -19.08 -4.89 -14.51
C ASP A 255 -19.37 -3.55 -15.18
N GLN A 256 -19.52 -2.52 -14.37
CA GLN A 256 -19.48 -1.12 -14.75
C GLN A 256 -18.85 -0.33 -13.61
N SER A 257 -17.56 -0.48 -13.49
CA SER A 257 -16.76 0.21 -12.49
C SER A 257 -16.81 1.73 -12.66
N SER A 258 -16.63 2.45 -11.57
CA SER A 258 -16.74 3.91 -11.54
C SER A 258 -15.62 4.55 -10.72
N VAL A 259 -15.36 5.83 -11.02
CA VAL A 259 -14.55 6.72 -10.18
C VAL A 259 -15.35 7.96 -9.82
N ALA A 260 -15.43 8.26 -8.54
CA ALA A 260 -16.04 9.45 -7.99
C ALA A 260 -14.96 10.48 -7.64
N LEU A 261 -15.21 11.73 -7.96
CA LEU A 261 -14.30 12.85 -7.77
C LEU A 261 -14.96 13.93 -6.94
N LYS A 262 -14.23 14.41 -5.94
CA LYS A 262 -14.58 15.60 -5.17
C LYS A 262 -13.63 16.72 -5.54
N PHE A 263 -14.18 17.88 -5.92
CA PHE A 263 -13.38 19.03 -6.33
C PHE A 263 -13.23 20.05 -5.20
N TYR A 264 -12.19 20.85 -5.28
CA TYR A 264 -12.09 22.08 -4.52
C TYR A 264 -13.11 23.10 -5.04
N ASP A 265 -13.69 23.87 -4.13
CA ASP A 265 -14.47 25.05 -4.49
C ASP A 265 -13.55 26.12 -5.10
N LYS A 266 -14.10 27.02 -5.95
CA LYS A 266 -13.29 28.00 -6.67
C LYS A 266 -12.56 29.02 -5.79
N ASP A 267 -13.04 29.21 -4.59
CA ASP A 267 -12.48 30.10 -3.58
C ASP A 267 -11.60 29.40 -2.52
N GLU A 268 -11.52 28.05 -2.57
CA GLU A 268 -10.58 27.30 -1.75
C GLU A 268 -9.15 27.38 -2.34
N GLU A 269 -8.16 27.63 -1.48
CA GLU A 269 -6.78 27.74 -1.88
C GLU A 269 -6.11 26.36 -2.01
N VAL A 270 -5.63 26.03 -3.22
CA VAL A 270 -4.75 24.88 -3.46
C VAL A 270 -3.30 25.37 -3.45
N LYS A 271 -2.51 24.83 -2.53
CA LYS A 271 -1.09 25.21 -2.33
C LYS A 271 -0.13 24.30 -3.06
N TYR A 272 -0.47 23.00 -3.11
CA TYR A 272 0.40 21.96 -3.64
C TYR A 272 -0.36 21.03 -4.59
N GLU A 273 0.27 20.70 -5.69
CA GLU A 273 -0.10 19.54 -6.49
C GLU A 273 0.65 18.30 -5.99
N VAL A 274 -0.03 17.16 -5.94
CA VAL A 274 0.59 15.89 -5.53
C VAL A 274 1.26 15.24 -6.74
N PHE A 275 2.50 14.80 -6.54
CA PHE A 275 3.30 14.08 -7.53
C PHE A 275 3.49 12.64 -7.09
N ASN A 276 3.61 11.74 -8.05
CA ASN A 276 3.95 10.35 -7.80
C ASN A 276 5.28 10.03 -8.48
N ALA A 277 6.22 9.51 -7.68
CA ALA A 277 7.43 8.86 -8.19
C ALA A 277 7.15 7.37 -8.34
N ASP A 278 7.55 6.81 -9.47
CA ASP A 278 7.49 5.39 -9.76
C ASP A 278 8.89 4.80 -9.63
N LEU A 279 9.06 3.87 -8.70
CA LEU A 279 10.28 3.11 -8.45
C LEU A 279 10.09 1.70 -9.03
N GLY A 280 9.87 1.62 -10.34
CA GLY A 280 9.61 0.37 -11.05
C GLY A 280 10.86 -0.28 -11.62
N LYS A 281 10.83 -1.61 -11.79
CA LYS A 281 11.83 -2.40 -12.51
C LYS A 281 11.13 -3.30 -13.50
N TYR A 282 11.55 -3.23 -14.77
CA TYR A 282 10.94 -3.96 -15.88
C TYR A 282 11.81 -5.09 -16.40
N ASP A 283 13.14 -5.02 -16.22
CA ASP A 283 14.11 -5.94 -16.77
C ASP A 283 14.68 -6.88 -15.69
N PHE A 284 13.88 -7.80 -15.19
CA PHE A 284 14.32 -8.79 -14.22
C PHE A 284 13.83 -10.20 -14.55
N VAL A 285 14.48 -11.19 -13.94
CA VAL A 285 14.07 -12.59 -13.99
C VAL A 285 14.24 -13.18 -12.61
N VAL A 286 13.15 -13.59 -11.97
CA VAL A 286 13.18 -14.34 -10.71
C VAL A 286 13.45 -15.80 -11.05
N PRO A 287 14.58 -16.40 -10.59
CA PRO A 287 14.92 -17.78 -10.90
C PRO A 287 13.94 -18.78 -10.29
N PRO A 288 13.78 -19.97 -10.89
CA PRO A 288 13.04 -21.07 -10.28
C PRO A 288 13.59 -21.43 -8.90
N GLY A 289 12.70 -21.63 -7.92
CA GLY A 289 13.05 -22.10 -6.58
C GLY A 289 13.78 -21.08 -5.70
N ASP A 290 14.01 -19.85 -6.16
CA ASP A 290 14.65 -18.81 -5.33
C ASP A 290 13.64 -18.24 -4.33
N SER A 291 13.93 -18.37 -3.03
CA SER A 291 13.05 -17.94 -1.94
C SER A 291 13.29 -16.51 -1.45
N ASP A 292 14.34 -15.83 -1.93
CA ASP A 292 14.77 -14.51 -1.44
C ASP A 292 15.36 -13.62 -2.56
N TYR A 293 14.84 -13.76 -3.78
CA TYR A 293 15.28 -12.93 -4.90
C TYR A 293 14.98 -11.46 -4.64
N THR A 294 16.02 -10.63 -4.70
CA THR A 294 15.93 -9.21 -4.31
C THR A 294 16.16 -8.29 -5.51
N ILE A 295 15.29 -7.29 -5.64
CA ILE A 295 15.41 -6.22 -6.64
C ILE A 295 15.51 -4.88 -5.90
N GLN A 296 16.35 -3.97 -6.43
CA GLN A 296 16.45 -2.60 -5.94
C GLN A 296 16.21 -1.61 -7.07
N THR A 297 15.42 -0.60 -6.76
CA THR A 297 15.18 0.58 -7.59
C THR A 297 15.37 1.83 -6.75
N GLU A 298 15.62 2.97 -7.39
CA GLU A 298 15.87 4.20 -6.65
C GLU A 298 15.27 5.43 -7.32
N TRP A 299 15.01 6.42 -6.48
CA TRP A 299 14.54 7.74 -6.86
C TRP A 299 15.35 8.81 -6.15
N THR A 300 15.82 9.82 -6.88
CA THR A 300 16.54 10.97 -6.28
C THR A 300 15.68 12.22 -6.40
N PHE A 301 15.43 12.89 -5.27
CA PHE A 301 14.66 14.12 -5.24
C PHE A 301 15.46 15.27 -5.86
N PRO A 302 14.90 15.93 -6.91
CA PRO A 302 15.60 17.05 -7.56
C PRO A 302 15.52 18.35 -6.75
N SER A 303 14.56 18.47 -5.83
CA SER A 303 14.33 19.64 -4.97
C SER A 303 13.87 19.22 -3.59
N ASP A 304 13.91 20.15 -2.64
CA ASP A 304 13.34 19.95 -1.31
C ASP A 304 11.86 19.57 -1.43
N SER A 305 11.47 18.47 -0.80
CA SER A 305 10.15 17.87 -0.96
C SER A 305 9.60 17.34 0.37
N GLU A 306 8.31 17.05 0.40
CA GLU A 306 7.66 16.36 1.50
C GLU A 306 6.96 15.11 0.97
N ILE A 307 7.37 13.93 1.46
CA ILE A 307 6.72 12.67 1.10
C ILE A 307 5.40 12.55 1.86
N VAL A 308 4.34 12.18 1.12
CA VAL A 308 2.97 12.00 1.62
C VAL A 308 2.71 10.55 1.97
N GLY A 309 3.20 9.61 1.15
CA GLY A 309 2.95 8.19 1.38
C GLY A 309 3.58 7.28 0.35
N TYR A 310 3.35 5.96 0.54
CA TYR A 310 3.91 4.88 -0.27
C TYR A 310 2.84 3.85 -0.62
N LEU A 311 3.03 3.19 -1.75
CA LEU A 311 2.30 1.99 -2.15
C LEU A 311 3.29 1.00 -2.77
N PRO A 312 3.75 -0.02 -2.03
CA PRO A 312 4.49 -1.14 -2.61
C PRO A 312 3.56 -2.04 -3.41
N HIS A 313 4.03 -2.52 -4.57
CA HIS A 313 3.26 -3.40 -5.43
C HIS A 313 4.12 -4.52 -6.01
N MET A 314 3.69 -5.73 -5.77
CA MET A 314 4.21 -6.99 -6.32
C MET A 314 3.03 -7.93 -6.58
N HIS A 315 3.25 -9.04 -7.29
CA HIS A 315 2.23 -10.07 -7.49
C HIS A 315 2.37 -11.22 -6.48
N LEU A 316 1.99 -12.45 -6.90
CA LEU A 316 1.85 -13.63 -6.02
C LEU A 316 3.14 -14.08 -5.33
N ARG A 317 4.31 -13.73 -5.88
CA ARG A 317 5.61 -14.08 -5.29
C ARG A 317 6.20 -12.96 -4.45
N GLY A 318 5.52 -11.81 -4.37
CA GLY A 318 5.93 -10.72 -3.49
C GLY A 318 5.99 -11.17 -2.03
N LYS A 319 7.16 -10.98 -1.39
CA LYS A 319 7.43 -11.40 -0.02
C LYS A 319 7.61 -10.23 0.94
N ALA A 320 8.36 -9.22 0.53
CA ALA A 320 8.67 -8.05 1.35
C ALA A 320 9.00 -6.82 0.51
N ALA A 321 8.76 -5.64 1.07
CA ALA A 321 9.15 -4.37 0.47
C ALA A 321 9.71 -3.42 1.53
N LYS A 322 10.76 -2.65 1.16
CA LYS A 322 11.37 -1.68 2.06
C LYS A 322 11.77 -0.41 1.31
N TYR A 323 11.40 0.75 1.86
CA TYR A 323 11.86 2.06 1.39
C TYR A 323 12.88 2.64 2.37
N GLU A 324 14.03 3.05 1.86
CA GLU A 324 15.14 3.59 2.64
C GLU A 324 15.62 4.91 2.05
N ALA A 325 15.77 5.93 2.88
CA ALA A 325 16.32 7.22 2.47
C ALA A 325 17.82 7.31 2.78
N TYR A 326 18.58 7.79 1.81
CA TYR A 326 19.99 8.17 1.92
C TYR A 326 20.11 9.67 1.68
N TYR A 327 20.41 10.40 2.73
CA TYR A 327 20.45 11.85 2.71
C TYR A 327 21.79 12.40 2.21
N PRO A 328 21.82 13.65 1.67
CA PRO A 328 23.07 14.28 1.20
C PRO A 328 24.14 14.45 2.26
N ASP A 329 23.76 14.52 3.54
CA ASP A 329 24.70 14.61 4.67
C ASP A 329 25.31 13.26 5.07
N GLY A 330 24.95 12.19 4.39
CA GLY A 330 25.40 10.82 4.64
C GLY A 330 24.59 10.05 5.68
N SER A 331 23.55 10.64 6.26
CA SER A 331 22.63 9.92 7.12
C SER A 331 21.71 8.97 6.33
N HIS A 332 21.15 7.98 7.02
CA HIS A 332 20.29 6.94 6.44
C HIS A 332 19.12 6.68 7.38
N GLU A 333 17.95 6.38 6.80
CA GLU A 333 16.73 6.08 7.55
C GLU A 333 15.85 5.09 6.80
N VAL A 334 15.20 4.15 7.52
CA VAL A 334 14.14 3.30 6.98
C VAL A 334 12.83 4.10 7.03
N LEU A 335 12.23 4.32 5.87
CA LEU A 335 11.00 5.11 5.72
C LEU A 335 9.75 4.25 5.87
N LEU A 336 9.79 3.03 5.32
CA LEU A 336 8.75 2.00 5.43
C LEU A 336 9.40 0.64 5.29
N ASP A 337 9.03 -0.30 6.17
CA ASP A 337 9.38 -1.72 6.09
C ASP A 337 8.08 -2.56 6.12
N VAL A 338 7.87 -3.36 5.07
CA VAL A 338 6.74 -4.30 4.91
C VAL A 338 7.33 -5.69 4.81
N PRO A 339 7.61 -6.36 5.95
CA PRO A 339 8.32 -7.63 5.98
C PRO A 339 7.49 -8.84 5.53
N ASN A 340 6.17 -8.70 5.51
CA ASN A 340 5.23 -9.75 5.12
C ASN A 340 4.20 -9.14 4.16
N TYR A 341 4.62 -8.92 2.91
CA TYR A 341 3.72 -8.39 1.88
C TYR A 341 2.63 -9.40 1.56
N ASP A 342 1.38 -8.93 1.45
CA ASP A 342 0.24 -9.73 1.01
C ASP A 342 -0.38 -9.12 -0.26
N PHE A 343 -0.36 -9.86 -1.35
CA PHE A 343 -0.94 -9.46 -2.63
C PHE A 343 -2.44 -9.09 -2.53
N ASN A 344 -3.15 -9.68 -1.56
CA ASN A 344 -4.56 -9.38 -1.33
C ASN A 344 -4.79 -8.10 -0.51
N TRP A 345 -3.72 -7.50 0.05
CA TRP A 345 -3.76 -6.28 0.84
C TRP A 345 -2.69 -5.28 0.42
N GLN A 346 -2.89 -4.68 -0.74
CA GLN A 346 -1.96 -3.71 -1.31
C GLN A 346 -2.17 -2.31 -0.69
N THR A 347 -1.82 -2.19 0.57
CA THR A 347 -2.09 -1.01 1.39
C THR A 347 -1.26 0.19 0.94
N THR A 348 -1.91 1.35 0.80
CA THR A 348 -1.23 2.65 0.73
C THR A 348 -0.90 3.12 2.13
N TYR A 349 0.36 3.41 2.42
CA TYR A 349 0.85 3.90 3.71
C TYR A 349 0.96 5.43 3.67
N LYS A 350 0.03 6.15 4.30
CA LYS A 350 -0.03 7.62 4.31
C LYS A 350 0.60 8.17 5.58
N TYR A 351 1.61 9.03 5.47
CA TYR A 351 2.20 9.68 6.64
C TYR A 351 1.17 10.50 7.42
N LYS A 352 1.23 10.41 8.76
CA LYS A 352 0.49 11.29 9.67
C LYS A 352 1.06 12.71 9.65
N ASP A 353 2.39 12.78 9.68
CA ASP A 353 3.16 14.01 9.53
C ASP A 353 4.08 13.82 8.32
N ARG A 354 3.89 14.58 7.25
CA ARG A 354 4.63 14.45 5.99
C ARG A 354 6.14 14.45 6.22
N LYS A 355 6.85 13.56 5.53
CA LYS A 355 8.29 13.39 5.70
C LYS A 355 9.08 14.36 4.84
N LYS A 356 9.77 15.30 5.46
CA LYS A 356 10.65 16.26 4.77
C LYS A 356 11.92 15.58 4.28
N VAL A 357 12.27 15.83 3.03
CA VAL A 357 13.49 15.37 2.37
C VAL A 357 14.16 16.51 1.60
N ALA A 358 15.47 16.64 1.73
CA ALA A 358 16.24 17.64 1.01
C ALA A 358 16.48 17.22 -0.45
N ALA A 359 16.71 18.20 -1.32
CA ALA A 359 17.23 17.97 -2.66
C ALA A 359 18.47 17.07 -2.61
N GLY A 360 18.55 16.09 -3.53
CA GLY A 360 19.63 15.10 -3.57
C GLY A 360 19.42 13.90 -2.63
N THR A 361 18.34 13.86 -1.83
CA THR A 361 17.98 12.65 -1.08
C THR A 361 17.61 11.54 -2.06
N ARG A 362 18.24 10.38 -1.90
CA ARG A 362 17.98 9.17 -2.70
C ARG A 362 17.13 8.20 -1.88
N VAL A 363 15.96 7.85 -2.39
CA VAL A 363 15.11 6.81 -1.82
C VAL A 363 15.33 5.53 -2.60
N VAL A 364 15.64 4.44 -1.90
CA VAL A 364 15.83 3.11 -2.46
C VAL A 364 14.65 2.24 -2.05
N LEU A 365 13.98 1.64 -3.01
CA LEU A 365 13.03 0.57 -2.80
C LEU A 365 13.76 -0.77 -2.96
N THR A 366 13.63 -1.62 -1.97
CA THR A 366 14.04 -3.02 -2.05
C THR A 366 12.78 -3.89 -2.01
N THR A 367 12.56 -4.72 -3.04
CA THR A 367 11.51 -5.74 -3.10
C THR A 367 12.13 -7.12 -3.01
N VAL A 368 11.47 -8.05 -2.35
CA VAL A 368 11.91 -9.45 -2.18
C VAL A 368 10.82 -10.37 -2.70
N PHE A 369 11.20 -11.38 -3.46
CA PHE A 369 10.32 -12.37 -4.07
C PHE A 369 10.64 -13.77 -3.58
N ASP A 370 9.59 -14.58 -3.39
CA ASP A 370 9.68 -16.00 -3.06
C ASP A 370 9.07 -16.84 -4.20
N ASN A 371 9.93 -17.36 -5.08
CA ASN A 371 9.56 -18.26 -6.17
C ASN A 371 9.83 -19.74 -5.81
N SER A 372 9.80 -20.08 -4.52
CA SER A 372 10.04 -21.44 -4.03
C SER A 372 8.75 -22.25 -3.86
N GLU A 373 8.90 -23.55 -3.55
CA GLU A 373 7.80 -24.45 -3.21
C GLU A 373 7.14 -24.11 -1.85
N ASP A 374 7.83 -23.35 -0.99
CA ASP A 374 7.33 -22.97 0.32
C ASP A 374 6.33 -21.79 0.25
N ASN A 375 6.27 -21.06 -0.87
CA ASN A 375 5.26 -20.03 -1.10
C ASN A 375 3.95 -20.65 -1.58
N PRO A 376 2.88 -20.68 -0.74
CA PRO A 376 1.61 -21.32 -1.12
C PRO A 376 0.85 -20.60 -2.23
N ALA A 377 1.18 -19.33 -2.50
CA ALA A 377 0.56 -18.54 -3.57
C ALA A 377 1.30 -18.69 -4.92
N ASN A 378 2.47 -19.32 -4.94
CA ASN A 378 3.25 -19.49 -6.17
C ASN A 378 2.62 -20.54 -7.10
N PRO A 379 2.18 -20.17 -8.31
CA PRO A 379 1.51 -21.12 -9.21
C PRO A 379 2.47 -22.15 -9.81
N ASP A 380 3.75 -21.81 -10.00
CA ASP A 380 4.77 -22.72 -10.57
C ASP A 380 6.18 -22.36 -10.07
N PRO A 381 6.68 -23.06 -9.04
CA PRO A 381 8.04 -22.82 -8.53
C PRO A 381 9.15 -23.31 -9.44
N THR A 382 8.84 -24.03 -10.51
CA THR A 382 9.82 -24.55 -11.49
C THR A 382 10.05 -23.61 -12.66
N ALA A 383 9.19 -22.59 -12.82
CA ALA A 383 9.30 -21.59 -13.87
C ALA A 383 10.19 -20.40 -13.46
N ALA A 384 10.95 -19.86 -14.42
CA ALA A 384 11.54 -18.53 -14.27
C ALA A 384 10.47 -17.48 -14.55
N VAL A 385 10.39 -16.45 -13.71
CA VAL A 385 9.35 -15.42 -13.77
C VAL A 385 9.95 -14.09 -14.17
N ARG A 386 9.27 -13.41 -15.10
CA ARG A 386 9.67 -12.11 -15.64
C ARG A 386 8.67 -11.04 -15.24
N TRP A 387 9.00 -9.81 -15.58
CA TRP A 387 8.01 -8.72 -15.56
C TRP A 387 6.84 -9.05 -16.49
N GLY A 388 5.63 -8.78 -16.01
CA GLY A 388 4.40 -8.91 -16.80
C GLY A 388 3.18 -8.43 -16.03
N GLU A 389 2.12 -8.05 -16.77
CA GLU A 389 0.84 -7.60 -16.20
C GLU A 389 0.07 -8.75 -15.51
N PRO A 390 0.02 -10.00 -16.05
CA PRO A 390 -0.69 -11.10 -15.41
C PRO A 390 -0.17 -11.39 -13.99
N THR A 391 -1.07 -11.77 -13.09
CA THR A 391 -0.68 -12.10 -11.70
C THR A 391 0.27 -13.29 -11.59
N THR A 392 0.31 -14.15 -12.61
CA THR A 392 1.25 -15.28 -12.73
C THR A 392 2.66 -14.85 -13.13
N ASP A 393 2.81 -13.68 -13.72
CA ASP A 393 4.09 -12.99 -13.89
C ASP A 393 4.39 -12.16 -12.63
N GLU A 394 5.38 -11.26 -12.68
CA GLU A 394 5.71 -10.44 -11.52
C GLU A 394 5.91 -8.97 -11.87
N MET A 395 5.63 -8.11 -10.88
CA MET A 395 5.96 -6.69 -10.89
C MET A 395 6.82 -6.34 -9.68
N SER A 396 7.80 -5.47 -9.89
CA SER A 396 8.57 -4.83 -8.82
C SER A 396 8.34 -3.34 -8.91
N PHE A 397 7.36 -2.84 -8.14
CA PHE A 397 7.00 -1.43 -8.13
C PHE A 397 6.93 -0.87 -6.72
N GLY A 398 7.24 0.42 -6.62
CA GLY A 398 6.93 1.22 -5.47
C GLY A 398 6.51 2.60 -5.89
N PHE A 399 5.29 2.96 -5.57
CA PHE A 399 4.81 4.31 -5.78
C PHE A 399 5.07 5.14 -4.52
N MET A 400 5.52 6.38 -4.71
CA MET A 400 5.78 7.31 -3.64
C MET A 400 5.13 8.66 -3.99
N SER A 401 4.13 9.05 -3.21
CA SER A 401 3.47 10.34 -3.37
C SER A 401 4.22 11.43 -2.60
N TYR A 402 4.44 12.57 -3.22
CA TYR A 402 5.14 13.70 -2.61
C TYR A 402 4.64 15.04 -3.14
N ILE A 403 4.97 16.10 -2.41
CA ILE A 403 4.74 17.50 -2.80
C ILE A 403 6.04 18.29 -2.72
N ASN A 404 6.12 19.36 -3.51
CA ASN A 404 7.15 20.39 -3.35
C ASN A 404 6.64 21.76 -3.82
N GLU A 405 7.35 22.85 -3.44
CA GLU A 405 6.93 24.21 -3.77
C GLU A 405 7.28 24.62 -5.21
N GLU A 406 8.24 23.96 -5.84
CA GLU A 406 8.79 24.38 -7.14
C GLU A 406 7.96 23.92 -8.33
N ASN A 407 7.15 22.88 -8.18
CA ASN A 407 6.45 22.20 -9.28
C ASN A 407 4.95 22.51 -9.37
N LYS A 408 4.50 23.67 -8.91
CA LYS A 408 3.10 24.10 -9.08
C LYS A 408 2.72 24.13 -10.57
N GLY A 409 1.64 23.45 -10.96
CA GLY A 409 1.09 23.47 -12.31
C GLY A 409 1.74 22.48 -13.29
N ARG A 410 2.51 21.50 -12.80
CA ARG A 410 3.00 20.37 -13.60
C ARG A 410 2.24 19.12 -13.17
N GLY A 411 1.28 18.69 -13.98
CA GLY A 411 0.35 17.60 -13.64
C GLY A 411 1.00 16.32 -13.14
N ALA A 412 0.25 15.57 -12.33
CA ALA A 412 0.61 14.46 -11.47
C ALA A 412 1.29 13.23 -12.12
N PHE A 413 1.39 13.14 -13.42
CA PHE A 413 2.03 12.05 -14.14
C PHE A 413 3.11 12.59 -15.09
N GLN A 414 4.15 13.15 -14.51
CA GLN A 414 5.44 13.14 -15.19
C GLN A 414 6.25 12.05 -14.48
N GLY A 415 6.52 10.96 -15.19
CA GLY A 415 7.58 10.04 -14.84
C GLY A 415 8.74 10.94 -14.45
N GLY A 416 8.96 11.06 -13.15
CA GLY A 416 9.74 12.14 -12.61
C GLY A 416 11.13 12.08 -13.10
N GLY A 417 11.80 13.17 -13.22
CA GLY A 417 13.20 13.51 -13.44
C GLY A 417 14.25 12.50 -13.87
N GLN A 418 13.95 11.26 -13.92
CA GLN A 418 14.67 10.18 -14.58
C GLN A 418 14.24 10.19 -16.05
N GLY A 419 15.16 10.20 -16.98
CA GLY A 419 14.93 10.25 -18.42
C GLY A 419 13.94 9.18 -18.92
N ILE A 420 13.64 9.21 -20.21
CA ILE A 420 12.81 8.18 -20.86
C ILE A 420 13.42 6.80 -20.53
N ASP A 421 12.67 5.95 -19.84
CA ASP A 421 13.04 4.55 -19.64
C ASP A 421 12.51 3.70 -20.80
N VAL A 422 13.40 3.34 -21.71
CA VAL A 422 13.04 2.54 -22.90
C VAL A 422 12.68 1.11 -22.49
N THR A 423 13.23 0.56 -21.38
CA THR A 423 12.86 -0.77 -20.91
C THR A 423 11.40 -0.81 -20.44
N ALA A 424 10.95 0.27 -19.78
CA ALA A 424 9.54 0.43 -19.43
C ALA A 424 8.66 0.54 -20.67
N ILE A 425 9.09 1.30 -21.70
CA ILE A 425 8.34 1.44 -22.94
C ILE A 425 8.17 0.10 -23.63
N VAL A 426 9.24 -0.67 -23.77
CA VAL A 426 9.21 -2.02 -24.38
C VAL A 426 8.26 -2.91 -23.60
N ALA A 427 8.41 -2.99 -22.28
CA ALA A 427 7.60 -3.84 -21.42
C ALA A 427 6.09 -3.48 -21.48
N LEU A 428 5.75 -2.19 -21.42
CA LEU A 428 4.37 -1.70 -21.43
C LEU A 428 3.71 -1.70 -22.83
N SER A 429 4.49 -1.91 -23.89
CA SER A 429 4.01 -1.91 -25.27
C SER A 429 4.05 -3.28 -25.93
N ASP A 430 4.56 -4.30 -25.27
CA ASP A 430 4.61 -5.70 -25.74
C ASP A 430 3.20 -6.32 -25.61
N ASP A 431 2.32 -5.98 -26.54
CA ASP A 431 0.95 -6.52 -26.58
C ASP A 431 0.93 -8.01 -26.94
N SER A 432 1.94 -8.48 -27.69
CA SER A 432 2.09 -9.87 -28.10
C SER A 432 2.63 -10.80 -27.01
N ARG A 433 3.25 -10.23 -25.96
CA ARG A 433 3.88 -10.92 -24.81
C ARG A 433 5.03 -11.85 -25.22
N ASP A 434 5.78 -11.48 -26.23
CA ASP A 434 6.97 -12.23 -26.68
C ASP A 434 8.28 -11.71 -26.07
N GLY A 435 8.21 -10.68 -25.22
CA GLY A 435 9.35 -10.04 -24.55
C GLY A 435 10.03 -8.98 -25.41
N LYS A 436 9.39 -8.53 -26.49
CA LYS A 436 9.88 -7.54 -27.42
C LYS A 436 8.76 -6.56 -27.78
N MET A 437 9.11 -5.40 -28.29
CA MET A 437 8.18 -4.42 -28.85
C MET A 437 8.33 -4.40 -30.38
N GLN A 438 7.31 -4.80 -31.11
CA GLN A 438 7.26 -4.67 -32.56
C GLN A 438 6.90 -3.23 -32.96
N LEU A 439 7.16 -2.86 -34.22
CA LEU A 439 6.87 -1.51 -34.72
C LEU A 439 5.38 -1.13 -34.59
N GLU A 440 4.49 -2.09 -34.75
CA GLU A 440 3.05 -1.92 -34.64
C GLU A 440 2.64 -1.59 -33.19
N GLU A 441 3.29 -2.19 -32.23
CA GLU A 441 3.09 -2.04 -30.78
C GLU A 441 3.66 -0.72 -30.25
N ALA A 442 4.69 -0.21 -30.90
CA ALA A 442 5.39 0.99 -30.46
C ALA A 442 4.45 2.20 -30.35
N PRO A 443 4.47 2.96 -29.22
CA PRO A 443 3.72 4.20 -29.06
C PRO A 443 4.06 5.22 -30.16
N GLY A 444 3.06 6.01 -30.60
CA GLY A 444 3.22 6.94 -31.72
C GLY A 444 4.43 7.88 -31.63
N GLY A 445 4.75 8.37 -30.42
CA GLY A 445 5.92 9.21 -30.17
C GLY A 445 7.26 8.49 -30.28
N ILE A 446 7.25 7.15 -30.13
CA ILE A 446 8.45 6.29 -30.16
C ILE A 446 8.69 5.71 -31.54
N LYS A 447 7.66 5.51 -32.37
CA LYS A 447 7.79 4.93 -33.71
C LYS A 447 8.88 5.59 -34.56
N GLN A 448 9.07 6.90 -34.45
CA GLN A 448 10.10 7.63 -35.20
C GLN A 448 11.54 7.28 -34.78
N TYR A 449 11.72 6.69 -33.58
CA TYR A 449 13.02 6.27 -33.05
C TYR A 449 13.23 4.76 -33.12
N PHE A 450 12.23 4.00 -33.59
CA PHE A 450 12.23 2.54 -33.60
C PHE A 450 13.45 1.95 -34.31
N GLU A 451 13.74 2.40 -35.54
CA GLU A 451 14.90 1.94 -36.32
C GLU A 451 16.26 2.22 -35.65
N MET A 452 16.31 3.22 -34.76
CA MET A 452 17.52 3.53 -34.00
C MET A 452 17.68 2.60 -32.79
N MET A 453 16.56 2.15 -32.23
CA MET A 453 16.52 1.22 -31.09
C MET A 453 16.71 -0.24 -31.55
N ASP A 454 16.09 -0.65 -32.65
CA ASP A 454 16.25 -1.96 -33.31
C ASP A 454 17.65 -2.06 -33.96
N GLN A 455 18.66 -2.32 -33.14
CA GLN A 455 20.06 -2.33 -33.56
C GLN A 455 20.42 -3.57 -34.38
N ASN A 456 19.80 -4.70 -34.06
CA ASN A 456 20.03 -5.97 -34.74
C ASN A 456 19.22 -6.10 -36.04
N LYS A 457 18.21 -5.21 -36.25
CA LYS A 457 17.31 -5.12 -37.41
C LYS A 457 16.48 -6.38 -37.62
N ASP A 458 16.00 -6.97 -36.52
CA ASP A 458 15.11 -8.12 -36.59
C ASP A 458 13.61 -7.73 -36.65
N GLY A 459 13.30 -6.44 -36.59
CA GLY A 459 11.97 -5.87 -36.68
C GLY A 459 11.26 -5.70 -35.35
N ALA A 460 11.99 -5.93 -34.24
CA ALA A 460 11.49 -5.73 -32.88
C ALA A 460 12.59 -5.08 -32.01
N VAL A 461 12.21 -4.42 -30.93
CA VAL A 461 13.13 -3.92 -29.92
C VAL A 461 13.03 -4.83 -28.71
N ASP A 462 14.10 -5.55 -28.41
CA ASP A 462 14.18 -6.40 -27.23
C ASP A 462 14.72 -5.66 -26.00
N MET A 463 14.72 -6.35 -24.85
CA MET A 463 15.13 -5.76 -23.58
C MET A 463 16.62 -5.36 -23.54
N GLU A 464 17.50 -6.04 -24.29
CA GLU A 464 18.92 -5.68 -24.38
C GLU A 464 19.13 -4.42 -25.23
N GLU A 465 18.38 -4.29 -26.30
CA GLU A 465 18.38 -3.10 -27.14
C GLU A 465 17.77 -1.89 -26.41
N ALA A 466 16.70 -2.12 -25.60
CA ALA A 466 16.14 -1.11 -24.73
C ALA A 466 17.14 -0.59 -23.68
N LYS A 467 17.92 -1.49 -23.04
CA LYS A 467 19.00 -1.12 -22.12
C LYS A 467 20.10 -0.31 -22.80
N ALA A 468 20.48 -0.72 -24.01
CA ALA A 468 21.47 0.02 -24.78
C ALA A 468 20.97 1.43 -25.15
N ALA A 469 19.68 1.57 -25.46
CA ALA A 469 19.05 2.87 -25.71
C ALA A 469 19.03 3.75 -24.45
N ASN A 470 18.71 3.19 -23.28
CA ASN A 470 18.79 3.92 -22.00
C ASN A 470 20.22 4.41 -21.73
N ALA A 471 21.22 3.57 -21.85
CA ALA A 471 22.62 3.95 -21.66
C ALA A 471 23.07 5.08 -22.61
N PHE A 472 22.57 5.06 -23.84
CA PHE A 472 22.82 6.15 -24.81
C PHE A 472 22.16 7.46 -24.38
N LEU A 473 20.90 7.42 -23.90
CA LEU A 473 20.18 8.59 -23.41
C LEU A 473 20.86 9.22 -22.18
N GLU A 474 21.35 8.39 -21.25
CA GLU A 474 22.12 8.83 -20.09
C GLU A 474 23.41 9.55 -20.48
N GLN A 475 24.18 8.99 -21.42
CA GLN A 475 25.39 9.63 -21.93
C GLN A 475 25.10 10.99 -22.59
N MET A 476 23.99 11.08 -23.33
CA MET A 476 23.55 12.32 -23.94
C MET A 476 23.16 13.37 -22.90
N ALA A 477 22.48 12.98 -21.82
CA ALA A 477 22.11 13.83 -20.71
C ALA A 477 23.34 14.40 -19.99
N GLU A 478 24.30 13.52 -19.64
CA GLU A 478 25.57 13.94 -19.05
C GLU A 478 26.36 14.91 -19.91
N GLN A 479 26.39 14.68 -21.24
CA GLN A 479 27.09 15.58 -22.16
C GLN A 479 26.44 16.97 -22.22
N ARG A 480 25.09 17.02 -22.18
CA ARG A 480 24.33 18.28 -22.15
C ARG A 480 24.59 19.06 -20.85
N GLU A 481 24.62 18.39 -19.70
CA GLU A 481 24.94 19.01 -18.42
C GLU A 481 26.38 19.56 -18.40
N LYS A 482 27.35 18.77 -18.86
CA LYS A 482 28.76 19.21 -18.96
C LYS A 482 28.89 20.42 -19.91
N ALA A 483 28.14 20.44 -21.02
CA ALA A 483 28.14 21.56 -21.96
C ALA A 483 27.48 22.81 -21.36
N ALA A 484 26.37 22.65 -20.62
CA ALA A 484 25.71 23.74 -19.92
C ALA A 484 26.59 24.34 -18.82
N ALA A 485 27.26 23.50 -18.04
CA ALA A 485 28.22 23.93 -17.01
C ALA A 485 29.44 24.68 -17.61
N ALA A 486 29.95 24.22 -18.76
CA ALA A 486 31.04 24.87 -19.47
C ALA A 486 30.62 26.23 -20.10
N GLY A 487 29.38 26.31 -20.58
CA GLY A 487 28.82 27.58 -21.09
C GLY A 487 28.60 28.63 -20.00
N ALA A 488 28.22 28.21 -18.80
CA ALA A 488 28.05 29.09 -17.65
C ALA A 488 29.40 29.62 -17.11
N ALA A 489 30.48 28.85 -17.20
CA ALA A 489 31.83 29.23 -16.77
C ALA A 489 32.60 30.14 -17.78
N GLY A 490 32.10 30.28 -19.03
CA GLY A 490 32.69 31.09 -20.09
C GLY A 490 32.03 32.48 -20.31
N GLY A 491 31.10 32.84 -19.47
CA GLY A 491 30.30 34.10 -19.55
C GLY A 491 30.63 35.17 -18.52
N GLU A 492 31.82 35.11 -17.87
CA GLU A 492 32.35 36.20 -17.02
C GLU A 492 33.36 37.06 -17.78
#